data_2b884fe03bc7638698726f7346aa64e7
#
_entry.id   2b884fe03bc7638698726f7346aa64e7
#
_cell.length_a   1.000
_cell.length_b   1.000
_cell.length_c   1.000
_cell.angle_alpha   90.00
_cell.angle_beta   90.00
_cell.angle_gamma   90.00
#
_symmetry.space_group_name_H-M   'P 1'
#
loop_
_entity.id
_entity.type
_entity.pdbx_description
1 polymer ?
#
loop_
_entity_poly.entity_id
_entity_poly.type
_entity_poly.pdbx_seq_one_letter_code
_entity_poly.pdbx_strand_id
1 'polypeptide(L)'
;MKKILTYKVEKNLSNLRIDQFLSLKNSDLSRTRIKNLILAGLLSQKERKIADPSHKVKEDEEYSLVIPPSRDPKPKGEKIDLEIIFEDSDLIVINKQKGLVVHPAPGNPNRTLVNALINHCGDSLSGIGGEKRPGIVHRLDKDTSGLLVIAK
;
A
#
# COMPACT_ATOMS: atom_id res chain seq x y z
N MET A 1 15.23 2.02 6.96
CA MET A 1 16.04 0.94 7.57
C MET A 1 15.23 -0.35 7.59
N LYS A 2 15.86 -1.52 7.38
CA LYS A 2 15.22 -2.82 7.63
C LYS A 2 14.99 -2.97 9.14
N LYS A 3 13.77 -3.31 9.55
CA LYS A 3 13.44 -3.66 10.94
C LYS A 3 13.37 -5.18 11.06
N ILE A 4 14.08 -5.76 12.02
CA ILE A 4 14.03 -7.20 12.32
C ILE A 4 13.32 -7.35 13.66
N LEU A 5 12.30 -8.16 13.70
CA LEU A 5 11.55 -8.49 14.91
C LEU A 5 11.74 -9.97 15.20
N THR A 6 12.12 -10.29 16.42
CA THR A 6 12.32 -11.67 16.89
C THR A 6 11.22 -12.04 17.88
N TYR A 7 10.67 -13.23 17.72
CA TYR A 7 9.56 -13.75 18.53
C TYR A 7 9.88 -15.14 19.03
N LYS A 8 9.77 -15.35 20.32
CA LYS A 8 9.83 -16.66 20.95
C LYS A 8 8.42 -17.18 21.20
N VAL A 9 8.19 -18.45 20.92
CA VAL A 9 6.87 -19.08 21.07
C VAL A 9 6.68 -19.54 22.51
N GLU A 10 5.64 -19.03 23.15
CA GLU A 10 5.20 -19.42 24.48
C GLU A 10 4.34 -20.70 24.41
N LYS A 11 4.30 -21.46 25.49
CA LYS A 11 3.55 -22.73 25.61
C LYS A 11 2.08 -22.60 25.20
N ASN A 12 1.41 -21.55 25.63
CA ASN A 12 -0.01 -21.28 25.36
C ASN A 12 -0.29 -20.90 23.89
N LEU A 13 0.73 -20.59 23.10
CA LEU A 13 0.62 -20.22 21.67
C LEU A 13 1.18 -21.32 20.75
N SER A 14 1.59 -22.46 21.32
CA SER A 14 2.04 -23.62 20.54
C SER A 14 0.90 -24.18 19.68
N ASN A 15 1.25 -24.78 18.54
CA ASN A 15 0.33 -25.30 17.51
C ASN A 15 -0.51 -24.27 16.73
N LEU A 16 -0.40 -22.98 17.03
CA LEU A 16 -0.99 -21.96 16.17
C LEU A 16 -0.29 -21.94 14.80
N ARG A 17 -1.00 -21.46 13.81
CA ARG A 17 -0.39 -21.10 12.52
C ARG A 17 0.53 -19.90 12.70
N ILE A 18 1.67 -19.89 12.02
CA ILE A 18 2.67 -18.82 12.15
C ILE A 18 2.09 -17.45 11.79
N ASP A 19 1.18 -17.37 10.79
CA ASP A 19 0.52 -16.12 10.42
C ASP A 19 -0.39 -15.58 11.55
N GLN A 20 -1.06 -16.46 12.30
CA GLN A 20 -1.86 -16.10 13.47
C GLN A 20 -1.00 -15.71 14.66
N PHE A 21 0.02 -16.52 14.97
CA PHE A 21 0.96 -16.24 16.05
C PHE A 21 1.60 -14.87 15.91
N LEU A 22 2.16 -14.57 14.73
CA LEU A 22 2.79 -13.27 14.47
C LEU A 22 1.78 -12.11 14.50
N SER A 23 0.53 -12.33 14.10
CA SER A 23 -0.51 -11.31 14.17
C SER A 23 -0.91 -10.99 15.62
N LEU A 24 -0.96 -11.99 16.51
CA LEU A 24 -1.22 -11.77 17.92
C LEU A 24 -0.09 -10.99 18.63
N LYS A 25 1.16 -11.21 18.19
CA LYS A 25 2.34 -10.52 18.73
C LYS A 25 2.59 -9.13 18.13
N ASN A 26 1.83 -8.73 17.10
CA ASN A 26 2.01 -7.44 16.41
C ASN A 26 0.69 -6.72 16.22
N SER A 27 0.46 -5.67 17.00
CA SER A 27 -0.69 -4.77 16.81
C SER A 27 -0.58 -3.93 15.52
N ASP A 28 0.63 -3.63 15.07
CA ASP A 28 0.90 -2.70 13.97
C ASP A 28 0.92 -3.37 12.58
N LEU A 29 0.86 -4.71 12.53
CA LEU A 29 0.90 -5.48 11.31
C LEU A 29 -0.40 -6.28 11.11
N SER A 30 -1.13 -5.97 10.04
CA SER A 30 -2.29 -6.79 9.69
C SER A 30 -1.86 -8.22 9.32
N ARG A 31 -2.73 -9.20 9.57
CA ARG A 31 -2.49 -10.61 9.21
C ARG A 31 -2.18 -10.79 7.71
N THR A 32 -2.83 -10.02 6.85
CA THR A 32 -2.55 -10.02 5.40
C THR A 32 -1.12 -9.56 5.11
N ARG A 33 -0.64 -8.51 5.78
CA ARG A 33 0.72 -8.02 5.63
C ARG A 33 1.73 -9.08 6.08
N ILE A 34 1.51 -9.70 7.22
CA ILE A 34 2.35 -10.80 7.75
C ILE A 34 2.39 -11.96 6.76
N LYS A 35 1.24 -12.41 6.25
CA LYS A 35 1.16 -13.45 5.24
C LYS A 35 2.02 -13.13 4.00
N ASN A 36 1.95 -11.91 3.50
CA ASN A 36 2.74 -11.49 2.34
C ASN A 36 4.26 -11.46 2.64
N LEU A 37 4.65 -11.07 3.85
CA LEU A 37 6.06 -11.12 4.28
C LEU A 37 6.58 -12.55 4.36
N ILE A 38 5.77 -13.48 4.87
CA ILE A 38 6.11 -14.92 4.93
C ILE A 38 6.29 -15.48 3.52
N LEU A 39 5.34 -15.24 2.62
CA LEU A 39 5.40 -15.69 1.22
C LEU A 39 6.60 -15.10 0.48
N ALA A 40 7.01 -13.89 0.83
CA ALA A 40 8.22 -13.24 0.30
C ALA A 40 9.53 -13.80 0.89
N GLY A 41 9.49 -14.82 1.76
CA GLY A 41 10.67 -15.44 2.37
C GLY A 41 11.38 -14.52 3.38
N LEU A 42 10.65 -13.59 3.99
CA LEU A 42 11.17 -12.63 4.98
C LEU A 42 11.00 -13.11 6.42
N LEU A 43 10.54 -14.34 6.61
CA LEU A 43 10.48 -15.02 7.89
C LEU A 43 11.52 -16.13 7.94
N SER A 44 12.24 -16.24 9.04
CA SER A 44 13.20 -17.33 9.28
C SER A 44 13.07 -17.89 10.69
N GLN A 45 13.39 -19.17 10.82
CA GLN A 45 13.65 -19.87 12.09
C GLN A 45 15.14 -20.22 12.09
N LYS A 46 15.92 -19.56 12.94
CA LYS A 46 17.39 -19.58 12.83
C LYS A 46 17.81 -19.18 11.39
N GLU A 47 18.49 -20.07 10.67
CA GLU A 47 18.91 -19.83 9.27
C GLU A 47 17.91 -20.36 8.23
N ARG A 48 16.90 -21.12 8.65
CA ARG A 48 15.90 -21.72 7.74
C ARG A 48 14.80 -20.70 7.43
N LYS A 49 14.59 -20.42 6.14
CA LYS A 49 13.45 -19.59 5.67
C LYS A 49 12.16 -20.37 5.79
N ILE A 50 11.14 -19.69 6.30
CA ILE A 50 9.75 -20.18 6.37
C ILE A 50 8.94 -19.38 5.37
N ALA A 51 8.39 -20.06 4.35
CA ALA A 51 7.58 -19.45 3.31
C ALA A 51 6.11 -19.90 3.33
N ASP A 52 5.75 -20.81 4.25
CA ASP A 52 4.37 -21.28 4.42
C ASP A 52 3.68 -20.56 5.59
N PRO A 53 2.65 -19.71 5.35
CA PRO A 53 1.89 -19.05 6.39
C PRO A 53 1.10 -20.01 7.30
N SER A 54 0.88 -21.25 6.87
CA SER A 54 0.17 -22.28 7.64
C SER A 54 1.08 -23.09 8.57
N HIS A 55 2.41 -22.88 8.49
CA HIS A 55 3.38 -23.52 9.35
C HIS A 55 2.96 -23.43 10.82
N LYS A 56 2.95 -24.55 11.52
CA LYS A 56 2.59 -24.61 12.95
C LYS A 56 3.81 -24.35 13.82
N VAL A 57 3.68 -23.40 14.72
CA VAL A 57 4.75 -23.06 15.68
C VAL A 57 4.77 -24.04 16.87
N LYS A 58 5.95 -24.29 17.42
CA LYS A 58 6.14 -25.13 18.60
C LYS A 58 6.71 -24.29 19.75
N GLU A 59 6.44 -24.73 20.98
CA GLU A 59 7.02 -24.12 22.18
C GLU A 59 8.54 -23.97 22.06
N ASP A 60 9.08 -22.89 22.57
CA ASP A 60 10.49 -22.49 22.57
C ASP A 60 11.13 -22.22 21.19
N GLU A 61 10.40 -22.36 20.10
CA GLU A 61 10.92 -21.93 18.79
C GLU A 61 11.05 -20.41 18.71
N GLU A 62 12.10 -19.95 18.03
CA GLU A 62 12.33 -18.54 17.74
C GLU A 62 12.22 -18.26 16.26
N TYR A 63 11.50 -17.17 15.93
CA TYR A 63 11.28 -16.72 14.57
C TYR A 63 11.74 -15.27 14.42
N SER A 64 12.44 -14.98 13.33
CA SER A 64 12.87 -13.63 12.95
C SER A 64 12.13 -13.17 11.71
N LEU A 65 11.34 -12.10 11.84
CA LEU A 65 10.59 -11.47 10.76
C LEU A 65 11.31 -10.19 10.30
N VAL A 66 11.72 -10.16 9.06
CA VAL A 66 12.29 -8.97 8.42
C VAL A 66 11.18 -8.12 7.85
N ILE A 67 11.05 -6.89 8.33
CA ILE A 67 10.15 -5.90 7.78
C ILE A 67 10.97 -4.98 6.87
N PRO A 68 10.78 -5.06 5.54
CA PRO A 68 11.41 -4.11 4.65
C PRO A 68 10.88 -2.70 4.93
N PRO A 69 11.68 -1.66 4.69
CA PRO A 69 11.18 -0.30 4.78
C PRO A 69 9.95 -0.17 3.90
N SER A 70 8.96 0.58 4.36
CA SER A 70 7.79 0.89 3.53
C SER A 70 8.28 1.59 2.26
N ARG A 71 8.33 0.86 1.18
CA ARG A 71 8.45 1.44 -0.15
C ARG A 71 7.02 1.72 -0.62
N ASP A 72 6.47 2.80 -0.10
CA ASP A 72 5.42 3.49 -0.83
C ASP A 72 6.15 4.51 -1.72
N PRO A 73 6.46 4.20 -2.96
CA PRO A 73 7.02 5.20 -3.85
C PRO A 73 5.97 6.32 -3.96
N LYS A 74 6.40 7.56 -3.77
CA LYS A 74 5.58 8.71 -4.14
C LYS A 74 5.13 8.48 -5.57
N PRO A 75 3.83 8.67 -5.89
CA PRO A 75 3.38 8.54 -7.27
C PRO A 75 4.22 9.47 -8.14
N LYS A 76 4.60 8.99 -9.31
CA LYS A 76 5.34 9.79 -10.31
C LYS A 76 4.38 10.27 -11.38
N GLY A 77 4.69 11.43 -11.97
CA GLY A 77 3.95 11.93 -13.13
C GLY A 77 4.04 10.95 -14.31
N GLU A 78 2.91 10.69 -14.93
CA GLU A 78 2.81 9.89 -16.14
C GLU A 78 1.94 10.63 -17.17
N LYS A 79 2.36 10.60 -18.44
CA LYS A 79 1.58 11.19 -19.53
C LYS A 79 0.36 10.32 -19.81
N ILE A 80 -0.78 10.77 -19.29
CA ILE A 80 -2.11 10.19 -19.49
C ILE A 80 -3.02 11.33 -19.88
N ASP A 81 -3.75 11.20 -20.98
CA ASP A 81 -4.63 12.24 -21.46
C ASP A 81 -5.78 12.45 -20.48
N LEU A 82 -6.03 13.72 -20.13
CA LEU A 82 -7.11 14.17 -19.27
C LEU A 82 -8.10 15.02 -20.07
N GLU A 83 -9.37 14.74 -19.93
CA GLU A 83 -10.43 15.62 -20.44
C GLU A 83 -10.70 16.71 -19.40
N ILE A 84 -10.01 17.85 -19.54
CA ILE A 84 -10.13 19.00 -18.67
C ILE A 84 -11.33 19.83 -19.13
N ILE A 85 -12.30 20.01 -18.24
CA ILE A 85 -13.50 20.82 -18.47
C ILE A 85 -13.29 22.26 -18.03
N PHE A 86 -12.55 22.44 -16.95
CA PHE A 86 -12.22 23.76 -16.38
C PHE A 86 -10.90 23.66 -15.60
N GLU A 87 -10.11 24.72 -15.66
CA GLU A 87 -8.88 24.87 -14.86
C GLU A 87 -8.61 26.33 -14.57
N ASP A 88 -8.25 26.63 -13.31
CA ASP A 88 -7.73 27.92 -12.88
C ASP A 88 -6.51 27.73 -11.95
N SER A 89 -6.19 28.77 -11.14
CA SER A 89 -5.07 28.70 -10.19
C SER A 89 -5.32 27.76 -9.01
N ASP A 90 -6.57 27.51 -8.65
CA ASP A 90 -6.96 26.86 -7.40
C ASP A 90 -7.52 25.44 -7.59
N LEU A 91 -8.11 25.18 -8.75
CA LEU A 91 -8.74 23.88 -9.01
C LEU A 91 -8.73 23.49 -10.49
N ILE A 92 -8.91 22.17 -10.70
CA ILE A 92 -9.18 21.57 -12.01
C ILE A 92 -10.47 20.76 -11.92
N VAL A 93 -11.33 20.87 -12.95
CA VAL A 93 -12.47 19.99 -13.15
C VAL A 93 -12.20 19.13 -14.38
N ILE A 94 -12.22 17.82 -14.19
CA ILE A 94 -12.03 16.86 -15.29
C ILE A 94 -13.29 16.02 -15.49
N ASN A 95 -13.50 15.54 -16.71
CA ASN A 95 -14.41 14.44 -16.99
C ASN A 95 -13.60 13.14 -16.93
N LYS A 96 -13.66 12.45 -15.77
CA LYS A 96 -12.91 11.21 -15.59
C LYS A 96 -13.44 10.11 -16.51
N GLN A 97 -12.57 9.55 -17.32
CA GLN A 97 -12.92 8.44 -18.18
C GLN A 97 -13.14 7.14 -17.39
N LYS A 98 -14.01 6.28 -17.89
CA LYS A 98 -14.21 4.91 -17.40
C LYS A 98 -12.90 4.10 -17.51
N GLY A 99 -12.62 3.24 -16.53
CA GLY A 99 -11.42 2.42 -16.49
C GLY A 99 -10.21 3.08 -15.81
N LEU A 100 -10.24 4.41 -15.59
CA LEU A 100 -9.15 5.12 -14.91
C LEU A 100 -9.34 5.08 -13.39
N VAL A 101 -8.34 4.52 -12.68
CA VAL A 101 -8.28 4.51 -11.22
C VAL A 101 -7.85 5.88 -10.71
N VAL A 102 -8.45 6.40 -9.66
CA VAL A 102 -8.17 7.75 -9.15
C VAL A 102 -6.79 7.84 -8.51
N HIS A 103 -6.42 6.91 -7.64
CA HIS A 103 -5.13 6.94 -6.93
C HIS A 103 -4.48 5.56 -6.84
N PRO A 104 -3.15 5.48 -6.69
CA PRO A 104 -2.45 4.22 -6.58
C PRO A 104 -2.98 3.35 -5.44
N ALA A 105 -3.21 2.08 -5.75
CA ALA A 105 -3.71 1.07 -4.81
C ALA A 105 -3.11 -0.31 -5.16
N PRO A 106 -3.20 -1.31 -4.26
CA PRO A 106 -2.83 -2.69 -4.61
C PRO A 106 -3.53 -3.15 -5.88
N GLY A 107 -2.76 -3.63 -6.86
CA GLY A 107 -3.24 -3.99 -8.20
C GLY A 107 -3.20 -2.88 -9.25
N ASN A 108 -3.10 -1.61 -8.84
CA ASN A 108 -2.96 -0.46 -9.74
C ASN A 108 -1.95 0.54 -9.15
N PRO A 109 -0.65 0.20 -9.09
CA PRO A 109 0.36 1.06 -8.48
C PRO A 109 0.69 2.30 -9.32
N ASN A 110 0.44 2.26 -10.63
CA ASN A 110 0.73 3.29 -11.63
C ASN A 110 -0.47 3.46 -12.56
N ARG A 111 -0.35 4.39 -13.52
CA ARG A 111 -1.39 4.70 -14.52
C ARG A 111 -2.71 5.10 -13.89
N THR A 112 -2.65 5.93 -12.86
CA THR A 112 -3.82 6.46 -12.16
C THR A 112 -4.03 7.93 -12.49
N LEU A 113 -5.20 8.47 -12.13
CA LEU A 113 -5.47 9.90 -12.27
C LEU A 113 -4.42 10.75 -11.53
N VAL A 114 -4.00 10.33 -10.34
CA VAL A 114 -2.93 11.03 -9.59
C VAL A 114 -1.64 11.10 -10.41
N ASN A 115 -1.25 10.03 -11.10
CA ASN A 115 -0.06 10.07 -11.97
C ASN A 115 -0.22 11.08 -13.13
N ALA A 116 -1.42 11.15 -13.72
CA ALA A 116 -1.72 12.12 -14.77
C ALA A 116 -1.69 13.58 -14.25
N LEU A 117 -2.28 13.81 -13.08
CA LEU A 117 -2.31 15.13 -12.46
C LEU A 117 -0.93 15.62 -12.04
N ILE A 118 -0.08 14.75 -11.49
CA ILE A 118 1.32 15.11 -11.20
C ILE A 118 2.07 15.49 -12.48
N ASN A 119 1.83 14.80 -13.59
CA ASN A 119 2.45 15.15 -14.87
C ASN A 119 1.92 16.48 -15.42
N HIS A 120 0.64 16.78 -15.24
CA HIS A 120 0.00 18.00 -15.75
C HIS A 120 0.32 19.23 -14.89
N CYS A 121 0.19 19.12 -13.57
CA CYS A 121 0.26 20.24 -12.63
C CYS A 121 1.64 20.42 -11.98
N GLY A 122 2.47 19.36 -11.96
CA GLY A 122 3.74 19.38 -11.24
C GLY A 122 3.55 19.69 -9.74
N ASP A 123 4.28 20.69 -9.25
CA ASP A 123 4.29 21.07 -7.83
C ASP A 123 3.08 21.93 -7.40
N SER A 124 2.18 22.26 -8.34
CA SER A 124 1.01 23.12 -8.03
C SER A 124 -0.16 22.35 -7.39
N LEU A 125 -0.10 21.00 -7.33
CA LEU A 125 -1.14 20.22 -6.68
C LEU A 125 -1.14 20.41 -5.19
N SER A 126 -2.34 20.67 -4.62
CA SER A 126 -2.52 20.76 -3.17
C SER A 126 -2.05 19.51 -2.44
N GLY A 127 -1.40 19.72 -1.27
CA GLY A 127 -1.05 18.63 -0.35
C GLY A 127 -2.25 18.04 0.41
N ILE A 128 -3.47 18.52 0.18
CA ILE A 128 -4.71 17.93 0.70
C ILE A 128 -4.77 16.47 0.22
N GLY A 129 -5.05 15.55 1.13
CA GLY A 129 -5.00 14.11 0.82
C GLY A 129 -3.64 13.45 1.05
N GLY A 130 -2.59 14.23 1.35
CA GLY A 130 -1.24 13.77 1.66
C GLY A 130 -0.43 13.38 0.43
N GLU A 131 0.82 12.98 0.63
CA GLU A 131 1.81 12.70 -0.43
C GLU A 131 1.39 11.64 -1.46
N LYS A 132 0.43 10.79 -1.12
CA LYS A 132 -0.06 9.71 -2.01
C LYS A 132 -1.26 10.09 -2.85
N ARG A 133 -1.94 11.18 -2.52
CA ARG A 133 -3.19 11.62 -3.15
C ARG A 133 -3.22 13.14 -3.33
N PRO A 134 -2.16 13.75 -3.88
CA PRO A 134 -2.10 15.20 -4.01
C PRO A 134 -3.30 15.69 -4.84
N GLY A 135 -3.94 16.75 -4.38
CA GLY A 135 -5.08 17.37 -5.03
C GLY A 135 -6.41 16.62 -4.96
N ILE A 136 -6.44 15.38 -4.47
CA ILE A 136 -7.66 14.55 -4.45
C ILE A 136 -8.52 14.87 -3.24
N VAL A 137 -9.66 15.49 -3.47
CA VAL A 137 -10.66 15.88 -2.45
C VAL A 137 -11.85 14.93 -2.39
N HIS A 138 -12.15 14.23 -3.49
CA HIS A 138 -13.15 13.15 -3.57
C HIS A 138 -12.76 12.14 -4.65
N ARG A 139 -13.55 11.10 -4.84
CA ARG A 139 -13.21 10.07 -5.83
C ARG A 139 -14.45 9.49 -6.50
N LEU A 140 -14.25 8.99 -7.71
CA LEU A 140 -15.15 8.10 -8.43
C LEU A 140 -14.48 6.71 -8.52
N ASP A 141 -15.28 5.67 -8.62
CA ASP A 141 -14.77 4.32 -8.81
C ASP A 141 -14.14 4.15 -10.21
N LYS A 142 -13.33 3.11 -10.38
CA LYS A 142 -12.59 2.85 -11.61
C LYS A 142 -13.50 2.90 -12.85
N ASP A 143 -14.61 2.20 -12.79
CA ASP A 143 -15.52 2.03 -13.95
C ASP A 143 -16.65 3.06 -14.01
N THR A 144 -16.62 4.04 -13.12
CA THR A 144 -17.51 5.21 -13.14
C THR A 144 -16.82 6.37 -13.86
N SER A 145 -17.49 6.95 -14.83
CA SER A 145 -17.10 8.21 -15.50
C SER A 145 -17.87 9.39 -14.90
N GLY A 146 -17.37 10.59 -15.14
CA GLY A 146 -18.04 11.82 -14.74
C GLY A 146 -17.10 12.89 -14.18
N LEU A 147 -17.70 13.99 -13.75
CA LEU A 147 -16.95 15.15 -13.27
C LEU A 147 -16.27 14.88 -11.92
N LEU A 148 -15.03 15.30 -11.83
CA LEU A 148 -14.21 15.21 -10.64
C LEU A 148 -13.43 16.50 -10.45
N VAL A 149 -13.49 17.05 -9.22
CA VAL A 149 -12.79 18.27 -8.84
C VAL A 149 -11.46 17.93 -8.16
N ILE A 150 -10.41 18.63 -8.53
CA ILE A 150 -9.05 18.49 -8.02
C ILE A 150 -8.60 19.85 -7.47
N ALA A 151 -7.96 19.86 -6.32
CA ALA A 151 -7.36 21.06 -5.74
C ALA A 151 -5.90 21.23 -6.21
N LYS A 152 -5.55 22.45 -6.57
CA LYS A 152 -4.18 22.86 -6.95
C LYS A 152 -3.44 23.47 -5.80
#